data_10a11c63eec232950cd5a55c4f34a9f9
#
_entry.id   10a11c63eec232950cd5a55c4f34a9f9
#
_cell.length_a   1.000
_cell.length_b   1.000
_cell.length_c   1.000
_cell.angle_alpha   90.00
_cell.angle_beta   90.00
_cell.angle_gamma   90.00
#
_symmetry.space_group_name_H-M   'P 1'
#
loop_
_entity.id
_entity.type
_entity.pdbx_description
1 polymer ?
#
loop_
_entity_poly.entity_id
_entity_poly.type
_entity_poly.pdbx_seq_one_letter_code
_entity_poly.pdbx_strand_id
1 'polypeptide(L)'
;MSSRDWIIFVLSASGILALQILVLNNLNLNQYMYPQVYIIALMTLPINVKHWLSYLIAFALGFVVDTFSYTPGLHSFAAEFVMFLRYSYFNSFVDKEWLSTGIRPGFGNTETVWLLAYTGIFTFVFHFVLLVLEEFSLNHFGSTLLKIGYSTLLAILLILLLLFTTSRQSANDS
;
A
#
# COMPACT_ATOMS: atom_id res chain seq x y z
N MET A 1 14.30 14.31 -0.61
CA MET A 1 13.07 14.85 0.04
C MET A 1 13.45 16.01 0.94
N SER A 2 12.69 17.09 0.89
CA SER A 2 12.82 18.18 1.85
C SER A 2 12.20 17.79 3.21
N SER A 3 12.52 18.54 4.27
CA SER A 3 11.89 18.32 5.59
C SER A 3 10.35 18.45 5.51
N ARG A 4 9.85 19.36 4.68
CA ARG A 4 8.41 19.53 4.42
C ARG A 4 7.78 18.29 3.83
N ASP A 5 8.44 17.64 2.86
CA ASP A 5 7.92 16.42 2.22
C ASP A 5 7.80 15.26 3.20
N TRP A 6 8.76 15.14 4.13
CA TRP A 6 8.70 14.13 5.18
C TRP A 6 7.55 14.36 6.15
N ILE A 7 7.32 15.60 6.56
CA ILE A 7 6.20 15.96 7.43
C ILE A 7 4.87 15.61 6.76
N ILE A 8 4.70 15.98 5.49
CA ILE A 8 3.48 15.66 4.72
C ILE A 8 3.30 14.14 4.60
N PHE A 9 4.39 13.40 4.32
CA PHE A 9 4.32 11.94 4.24
C PHE A 9 3.89 11.32 5.57
N VAL A 10 4.51 11.72 6.68
CA VAL A 10 4.18 11.17 8.01
C VAL A 10 2.74 11.48 8.39
N LEU A 11 2.27 12.72 8.16
CA LEU A 11 0.89 13.10 8.46
C LEU A 11 -0.12 12.30 7.62
N SER A 12 0.13 12.16 6.31
CA SER A 12 -0.75 11.39 5.43
C SER A 12 -0.73 9.90 5.78
N ALA A 13 0.44 9.32 6.03
CA ALA A 13 0.55 7.91 6.44
C ALA A 13 -0.16 7.66 7.78
N SER A 14 -0.03 8.57 8.76
CA SER A 14 -0.73 8.48 10.04
C SER A 14 -2.25 8.59 9.87
N GLY A 15 -2.72 9.50 9.01
CA GLY A 15 -4.14 9.62 8.69
C GLY A 15 -4.72 8.37 8.03
N ILE A 16 -3.98 7.77 7.08
CA ILE A 16 -4.37 6.53 6.42
C ILE A 16 -4.36 5.35 7.40
N LEU A 17 -3.38 5.26 8.30
CA LEU A 17 -3.35 4.25 9.36
C LEU A 17 -4.53 4.40 10.32
N ALA A 18 -4.85 5.63 10.73
CA ALA A 18 -6.02 5.90 11.56
C ALA A 18 -7.32 5.47 10.85
N LEU A 19 -7.48 5.80 9.57
CA LEU A 19 -8.60 5.33 8.76
C LEU A 19 -8.66 3.80 8.70
N GLN A 20 -7.53 3.13 8.49
CA GLN A 20 -7.46 1.67 8.46
C GLN A 20 -7.89 1.06 9.78
N ILE A 21 -7.29 1.49 10.88
CA ILE A 21 -7.48 0.88 12.20
C ILE A 21 -8.84 1.22 12.80
N LEU A 22 -9.25 2.50 12.74
CA LEU A 22 -10.46 2.96 13.41
C LEU A 22 -11.73 2.72 12.60
N VAL A 23 -11.61 2.69 11.27
CA VAL A 23 -12.77 2.56 10.38
C VAL A 23 -12.75 1.21 9.68
N LEU A 24 -11.80 0.95 8.81
CA LEU A 24 -11.84 -0.21 7.90
C LEU A 24 -11.76 -1.54 8.65
N ASN A 25 -10.92 -1.65 9.67
CA ASN A 25 -10.82 -2.88 10.47
C ASN A 25 -12.07 -3.15 11.33
N ASN A 26 -12.89 -2.12 11.59
CA ASN A 26 -14.13 -2.24 12.36
C ASN A 26 -15.39 -2.33 11.49
N LEU A 27 -15.25 -2.21 10.16
CA LEU A 27 -16.36 -2.40 9.24
C LEU A 27 -16.65 -3.88 9.06
N ASN A 28 -17.78 -4.34 9.61
CA ASN A 28 -18.31 -5.69 9.35
C ASN A 28 -18.95 -5.75 7.95
N LEU A 29 -18.12 -5.64 6.89
CA LEU A 29 -18.61 -5.59 5.52
C LEU A 29 -19.17 -6.96 5.08
N ASN A 30 -18.35 -7.98 5.09
CA ASN A 30 -18.67 -9.37 4.78
C ASN A 30 -17.45 -10.22 5.19
N GLN A 31 -17.70 -11.52 5.45
CA GLN A 31 -16.63 -12.49 5.77
C GLN A 31 -15.53 -12.64 4.69
N TYR A 32 -15.73 -12.05 3.50
CA TYR A 32 -14.80 -12.10 2.37
C TYR A 32 -14.13 -10.74 2.07
N MET A 33 -14.40 -9.68 2.84
CA MET A 33 -13.96 -8.32 2.52
C MET A 33 -13.11 -7.74 3.64
N TYR A 34 -11.79 -7.78 3.46
CA TYR A 34 -10.78 -7.25 4.39
C TYR A 34 -9.85 -6.27 3.65
N PRO A 35 -10.34 -5.10 3.20
CA PRO A 35 -9.54 -4.17 2.40
C PRO A 35 -8.43 -3.54 3.24
N GLN A 36 -7.18 -3.70 2.80
CA GLN A 36 -6.02 -3.08 3.41
C GLN A 36 -5.57 -1.88 2.59
N VAL A 37 -6.00 -0.69 2.99
CA VAL A 37 -5.77 0.55 2.25
C VAL A 37 -4.45 1.22 2.65
N TYR A 38 -3.92 0.94 3.83
CA TYR A 38 -2.69 1.56 4.31
C TYR A 38 -1.47 1.29 3.43
N ILE A 39 -1.52 0.25 2.59
CA ILE A 39 -0.50 -0.06 1.59
C ILE A 39 -0.22 1.13 0.64
N ILE A 40 -1.19 2.03 0.45
CA ILE A 40 -1.01 3.24 -0.37
C ILE A 40 0.16 4.10 0.13
N ALA A 41 0.39 4.15 1.45
CA ALA A 41 1.50 4.89 2.02
C ALA A 41 2.86 4.34 1.52
N LEU A 42 2.98 3.01 1.37
CA LEU A 42 4.17 2.40 0.80
C LEU A 42 4.29 2.63 -0.71
N MET A 43 3.16 2.58 -1.42
CA MET A 43 3.14 2.73 -2.87
C MET A 43 3.44 4.18 -3.31
N THR A 44 3.01 5.16 -2.54
CA THR A 44 3.27 6.59 -2.78
C THR A 44 4.59 7.08 -2.21
N LEU A 45 5.39 6.21 -1.59
CA LEU A 45 6.73 6.56 -1.14
C LEU A 45 7.60 6.95 -2.37
N PRO A 46 8.38 8.06 -2.31
CA PRO A 46 9.25 8.45 -3.42
C PRO A 46 10.19 7.34 -3.84
N ILE A 47 10.44 7.25 -5.14
CA ILE A 47 11.23 6.15 -5.72
C ILE A 47 12.69 6.18 -5.26
N ASN A 48 13.24 7.38 -5.02
CA ASN A 48 14.63 7.60 -4.62
C ASN A 48 14.91 7.47 -3.12
N VAL A 49 13.96 7.02 -2.32
CA VAL A 49 14.20 6.77 -0.89
C VAL A 49 15.17 5.61 -0.72
N LYS A 50 16.12 5.77 0.23
CA LYS A 50 17.12 4.72 0.52
C LYS A 50 16.42 3.42 0.93
N HIS A 51 16.90 2.30 0.41
CA HIS A 51 16.27 0.97 0.58
C HIS A 51 16.03 0.61 2.04
N TRP A 52 17.05 0.74 2.89
CA TRP A 52 16.92 0.41 4.30
C TRP A 52 15.81 1.22 5.00
N LEU A 53 15.64 2.50 4.61
CA LEU A 53 14.60 3.35 5.16
C LEU A 53 13.21 2.96 4.65
N SER A 54 13.10 2.55 3.38
CA SER A 54 11.85 2.04 2.81
C SER A 54 11.38 0.78 3.52
N TYR A 55 12.31 -0.14 3.82
CA TYR A 55 12.00 -1.34 4.61
C TYR A 55 11.60 -0.98 6.05
N LEU A 56 12.34 -0.09 6.70
CA LEU A 56 11.99 0.35 8.06
C LEU A 56 10.58 0.97 8.11
N ILE A 57 10.21 1.77 7.11
CA ILE A 57 8.87 2.34 6.99
C ILE A 57 7.82 1.24 6.78
N ALA A 58 8.10 0.27 5.89
CA ALA A 58 7.19 -0.84 5.62
C ALA A 58 6.94 -1.68 6.89
N PHE A 59 8.02 -2.03 7.58
CA PHE A 59 7.93 -2.73 8.85
C PHE A 59 7.12 -1.94 9.88
N ALA A 60 7.44 -0.65 10.08
CA ALA A 60 6.76 0.18 11.06
C ALA A 60 5.25 0.30 10.80
N LEU A 61 4.85 0.52 9.53
CA LEU A 61 3.44 0.60 9.16
C LEU A 61 2.71 -0.73 9.37
N GLY A 62 3.31 -1.84 8.95
CA GLY A 62 2.76 -3.18 9.16
C GLY A 62 2.66 -3.53 10.65
N PHE A 63 3.70 -3.21 11.43
CA PHE A 63 3.74 -3.47 12.87
C PHE A 63 2.66 -2.70 13.64
N VAL A 64 2.39 -1.46 13.26
CA VAL A 64 1.28 -0.70 13.85
C VAL A 64 -0.05 -1.41 13.57
N VAL A 65 -0.32 -1.81 12.32
CA VAL A 65 -1.55 -2.53 11.99
C VAL A 65 -1.63 -3.87 12.71
N ASP A 66 -0.54 -4.65 12.76
CA ASP A 66 -0.47 -5.93 13.48
C ASP A 66 -0.86 -5.79 14.95
N THR A 67 -0.38 -4.71 15.60
CA THR A 67 -0.65 -4.45 17.02
C THR A 67 -2.15 -4.24 17.29
N PHE A 68 -2.84 -3.54 16.39
CA PHE A 68 -4.27 -3.25 16.54
C PHE A 68 -5.19 -4.33 15.96
N SER A 69 -4.69 -5.17 15.06
CA SER A 69 -5.45 -6.28 14.46
C SER A 69 -5.24 -7.62 15.16
N TYR A 70 -4.36 -7.67 16.17
CA TYR A 70 -3.96 -8.92 16.86
C TYR A 70 -3.41 -10.00 15.92
N THR A 71 -2.69 -9.57 14.87
CA THR A 71 -2.09 -10.44 13.84
C THR A 71 -0.56 -10.35 13.89
N PRO A 72 0.11 -11.00 14.85
CA PRO A 72 1.53 -10.75 15.11
C PRO A 72 2.39 -11.06 13.88
N GLY A 73 2.89 -10.02 13.23
CA GLY A 73 3.87 -10.09 12.15
C GLY A 73 3.31 -10.33 10.75
N LEU A 74 2.02 -10.58 10.56
CA LEU A 74 1.45 -10.88 9.24
C LEU A 74 1.44 -9.67 8.33
N HIS A 75 0.97 -8.53 8.82
CA HIS A 75 0.97 -7.27 8.08
C HIS A 75 2.38 -6.73 7.88
N SER A 76 3.25 -6.85 8.89
CA SER A 76 4.66 -6.48 8.79
C SER A 76 5.36 -7.26 7.69
N PHE A 77 5.20 -8.58 7.66
CA PHE A 77 5.79 -9.44 6.62
C PHE A 77 5.25 -9.12 5.24
N ALA A 78 3.93 -8.99 5.08
CA ALA A 78 3.32 -8.67 3.80
C ALA A 78 3.79 -7.30 3.26
N ALA A 79 3.91 -6.29 4.13
CA ALA A 79 4.42 -4.96 3.78
C ALA A 79 5.89 -5.01 3.34
N GLU A 80 6.74 -5.73 4.06
CA GLU A 80 8.15 -5.95 3.71
C GLU A 80 8.29 -6.67 2.37
N PHE A 81 7.51 -7.73 2.16
CA PHE A 81 7.54 -8.50 0.91
C PHE A 81 7.14 -7.63 -0.29
N VAL A 82 6.09 -6.82 -0.16
CA VAL A 82 5.70 -5.87 -1.20
C VAL A 82 6.77 -4.81 -1.44
N MET A 83 7.41 -4.30 -0.39
CA MET A 83 8.51 -3.34 -0.55
C MET A 83 9.72 -3.96 -1.26
N PHE A 84 10.04 -5.22 -0.98
CA PHE A 84 11.07 -5.97 -1.70
C PHE A 84 10.74 -6.09 -3.19
N LEU A 85 9.51 -6.49 -3.53
CA LEU A 85 9.09 -6.59 -4.93
C LEU A 85 9.05 -5.22 -5.62
N ARG A 86 8.59 -4.19 -4.91
CA ARG A 86 8.60 -2.81 -5.42
C ARG A 86 10.02 -2.35 -5.77
N TYR A 87 10.95 -2.58 -4.88
CA TYR A 87 12.35 -2.27 -5.14
C TYR A 87 12.90 -3.05 -6.34
N SER A 88 12.67 -4.35 -6.39
CA SER A 88 13.09 -5.21 -7.51
C SER A 88 12.49 -4.75 -8.83
N TYR A 89 11.21 -4.38 -8.84
CA TYR A 89 10.52 -3.84 -10.01
C TYR A 89 11.20 -2.55 -10.52
N PHE A 90 11.39 -1.58 -9.65
CA PHE A 90 11.99 -0.31 -10.05
C PHE A 90 13.44 -0.48 -10.52
N ASN A 91 14.22 -1.33 -9.88
CA ASN A 91 15.61 -1.55 -10.27
C ASN A 91 15.77 -2.33 -11.59
N SER A 92 14.80 -3.17 -11.95
CA SER A 92 14.86 -4.04 -13.13
C SER A 92 14.16 -3.48 -14.37
N PHE A 93 13.11 -2.70 -14.18
CA PHE A 93 12.20 -2.30 -15.27
C PHE A 93 12.11 -0.78 -15.48
N VAL A 94 12.77 0.02 -14.66
CA VAL A 94 12.68 1.47 -14.73
C VAL A 94 14.08 2.07 -14.96
N ASP A 95 14.15 3.06 -15.85
CA ASP A 95 15.39 3.74 -16.18
C ASP A 95 16.00 4.45 -14.97
N LYS A 96 17.33 4.40 -14.85
CA LYS A 96 18.07 5.03 -13.75
C LYS A 96 17.85 6.55 -13.68
N GLU A 97 17.64 7.18 -14.82
CA GLU A 97 17.33 8.61 -14.90
C GLU A 97 16.00 8.91 -14.20
N TRP A 98 14.96 8.12 -14.50
CA TRP A 98 13.65 8.25 -13.85
C TRP A 98 13.71 7.95 -12.34
N LEU A 99 14.52 6.98 -11.92
CA LEU A 99 14.74 6.66 -10.50
C LEU A 99 15.37 7.84 -9.73
N SER A 100 16.21 8.65 -10.38
CA SER A 100 16.88 9.80 -9.75
C SER A 100 15.92 10.97 -9.48
N THR A 101 14.81 11.06 -10.19
CA THR A 101 13.86 12.19 -10.10
C THR A 101 13.15 12.30 -8.77
N GLY A 102 13.06 11.21 -8.00
CA GLY A 102 12.35 11.21 -6.72
C GLY A 102 10.84 11.38 -6.84
N ILE A 103 10.28 11.07 -8.01
CA ILE A 103 8.84 11.16 -8.29
C ILE A 103 8.08 10.26 -7.30
N ARG A 104 6.93 10.74 -6.85
CA ARG A 104 5.95 9.96 -6.08
C ARG A 104 4.92 9.40 -7.04
N PRO A 105 4.70 8.07 -7.06
CA PRO A 105 3.60 7.51 -7.84
C PRO A 105 2.26 8.10 -7.41
N GLY A 106 1.51 8.63 -8.37
CA GLY A 106 0.22 9.26 -8.09
C GLY A 106 -0.34 9.95 -9.35
N PHE A 107 -1.63 10.28 -9.33
CA PHE A 107 -2.27 11.01 -10.43
C PHE A 107 -1.59 12.37 -10.66
N GLY A 108 -1.34 12.71 -11.92
CA GLY A 108 -0.64 13.93 -12.31
C GLY A 108 0.89 13.83 -12.30
N ASN A 109 1.47 12.88 -11.58
CA ASN A 109 2.92 12.67 -11.51
C ASN A 109 3.39 11.50 -12.39
N THR A 110 2.50 10.56 -12.68
CA THR A 110 2.79 9.36 -13.47
C THR A 110 1.67 9.11 -14.47
N GLU A 111 1.97 8.36 -15.52
CA GLU A 111 0.96 7.95 -16.50
C GLU A 111 -0.16 7.15 -15.83
N THR A 112 -1.42 7.47 -16.15
CA THR A 112 -2.59 6.87 -15.49
C THR A 112 -2.65 5.36 -15.68
N VAL A 113 -2.37 4.85 -16.87
CA VAL A 113 -2.41 3.40 -17.15
C VAL A 113 -1.36 2.67 -16.33
N TRP A 114 -0.15 3.21 -16.28
CA TRP A 114 0.92 2.67 -15.44
C TRP A 114 0.54 2.69 -13.97
N LEU A 115 -0.03 3.79 -13.47
CA LEU A 115 -0.46 3.93 -12.07
C LEU A 115 -1.51 2.89 -11.69
N LEU A 116 -2.50 2.65 -12.57
CA LEU A 116 -3.54 1.64 -12.37
C LEU A 116 -2.94 0.23 -12.30
N ALA A 117 -2.05 -0.11 -13.24
CA ALA A 117 -1.38 -1.42 -13.24
C ALA A 117 -0.48 -1.59 -12.00
N TYR A 118 0.30 -0.58 -11.66
CA TYR A 118 1.16 -0.55 -10.48
C TYR A 118 0.34 -0.74 -9.19
N THR A 119 -0.70 0.06 -9.01
CA THR A 119 -1.59 -0.04 -7.85
C THR A 119 -2.27 -1.41 -7.79
N GLY A 120 -2.80 -1.88 -8.91
CA GLY A 120 -3.49 -3.17 -9.00
C GLY A 120 -2.59 -4.35 -8.62
N ILE A 121 -1.41 -4.44 -9.23
CA ILE A 121 -0.47 -5.54 -9.01
C ILE A 121 0.02 -5.57 -7.55
N PHE A 122 0.50 -4.45 -7.02
CA PHE A 122 1.05 -4.43 -5.67
C PHE A 122 -0.02 -4.61 -4.57
N THR A 123 -1.22 -4.08 -4.78
CA THR A 123 -2.35 -4.32 -3.87
C THR A 123 -2.79 -5.78 -3.91
N PHE A 124 -2.83 -6.41 -5.09
CA PHE A 124 -3.13 -7.82 -5.22
C PHE A 124 -2.08 -8.69 -4.51
N VAL A 125 -0.79 -8.44 -4.77
CA VAL A 125 0.31 -9.19 -4.13
C VAL A 125 0.24 -9.05 -2.61
N PHE A 126 -0.04 -7.85 -2.11
CA PHE A 126 -0.17 -7.63 -0.67
C PHE A 126 -1.27 -8.49 -0.06
N HIS A 127 -2.49 -8.43 -0.61
CA HIS A 127 -3.62 -9.22 -0.12
C HIS A 127 -3.38 -10.72 -0.28
N PHE A 128 -2.74 -11.12 -1.38
CA PHE A 128 -2.39 -12.52 -1.60
C PHE A 128 -1.47 -13.04 -0.49
N VAL A 129 -0.36 -12.35 -0.23
CA VAL A 129 0.61 -12.74 0.80
C VAL A 129 -0.05 -12.72 2.18
N LEU A 130 -0.75 -11.65 2.53
CA LEU A 130 -1.39 -11.48 3.82
C LEU A 130 -2.41 -12.59 4.09
N LEU A 131 -3.39 -12.78 3.19
CA LEU A 131 -4.50 -13.70 3.41
C LEU A 131 -4.09 -15.17 3.29
N VAL A 132 -3.09 -15.50 2.47
CA VAL A 132 -2.52 -16.86 2.43
C VAL A 132 -1.80 -17.19 3.74
N LEU A 133 -1.05 -16.24 4.31
CA LEU A 133 -0.39 -16.44 5.59
C LEU A 133 -1.37 -16.50 6.76
N GLU A 134 -2.43 -15.69 6.74
CA GLU A 134 -3.45 -15.67 7.77
C GLU A 134 -4.24 -16.99 7.82
N GLU A 135 -4.64 -17.51 6.69
CA GLU A 135 -5.42 -18.75 6.61
C GLU A 135 -4.59 -20.00 6.91
N PHE A 136 -3.31 -20.01 6.57
CA PHE A 136 -2.31 -21.10 6.73
C PHE A 136 -2.86 -22.53 6.56
N SER A 137 -3.96 -22.69 5.83
CA SER A 137 -4.65 -23.96 5.60
C SER A 137 -5.06 -24.12 4.15
N LEU A 138 -4.66 -25.22 3.53
CA LEU A 138 -5.05 -25.56 2.16
C LEU A 138 -6.51 -26.08 2.06
N ASN A 139 -7.15 -26.41 3.18
CA ASN A 139 -8.49 -26.99 3.19
C ASN A 139 -9.58 -26.03 2.71
N HIS A 140 -9.35 -24.74 2.81
CA HIS A 140 -10.30 -23.68 2.42
C HIS A 140 -9.75 -22.76 1.33
N PHE A 141 -8.80 -23.22 0.53
CA PHE A 141 -8.12 -22.40 -0.49
C PHE A 141 -9.07 -21.67 -1.45
N GLY A 142 -10.19 -22.29 -1.81
CA GLY A 142 -11.21 -21.64 -2.65
C GLY A 142 -11.86 -20.42 -2.00
N SER A 143 -12.16 -20.47 -0.70
CA SER A 143 -12.69 -19.30 0.03
C SER A 143 -11.64 -18.23 0.23
N THR A 144 -10.38 -18.62 0.42
CA THR A 144 -9.25 -17.67 0.52
C THR A 144 -9.04 -16.90 -0.79
N LEU A 145 -9.16 -17.56 -1.94
CA LEU A 145 -9.09 -16.89 -3.24
C LEU A 145 -10.22 -15.85 -3.42
N LEU A 146 -11.43 -16.18 -2.98
CA LEU A 146 -12.54 -15.22 -2.99
C LEU A 146 -12.27 -14.03 -2.06
N LYS A 147 -11.75 -14.28 -0.85
CA LYS A 147 -11.32 -13.21 0.07
C LYS A 147 -10.27 -12.30 -0.57
N ILE A 148 -9.24 -12.88 -1.20
CA ILE A 148 -8.19 -12.13 -1.91
C ILE A 148 -8.82 -11.26 -3.01
N GLY A 149 -9.67 -11.83 -3.85
CA GLY A 149 -10.31 -11.12 -4.96
C GLY A 149 -11.16 -9.92 -4.50
N TYR A 150 -12.10 -10.16 -3.58
CA TYR A 150 -12.99 -9.10 -3.08
C TYR A 150 -12.24 -8.03 -2.29
N SER A 151 -11.30 -8.42 -1.43
CA SER A 151 -10.50 -7.47 -0.64
C SER A 151 -9.61 -6.61 -1.53
N THR A 152 -8.99 -7.21 -2.55
CA THR A 152 -8.15 -6.49 -3.52
C THR A 152 -8.96 -5.50 -4.33
N LEU A 153 -10.10 -5.90 -4.88
CA LEU A 153 -10.96 -5.02 -5.67
C LEU A 153 -11.44 -3.82 -4.85
N LEU A 154 -11.91 -4.06 -3.64
CA LEU A 154 -12.37 -3.00 -2.75
C LEU A 154 -11.22 -2.08 -2.34
N ALA A 155 -10.05 -2.64 -2.00
CA ALA A 155 -8.87 -1.85 -1.65
C ALA A 155 -8.39 -0.99 -2.83
N ILE A 156 -8.33 -1.52 -4.06
CA ILE A 156 -7.97 -0.75 -5.25
C ILE A 156 -8.94 0.43 -5.44
N LEU A 157 -10.24 0.20 -5.35
CA LEU A 157 -11.24 1.24 -5.49
C LEU A 157 -11.03 2.37 -4.46
N LEU A 158 -10.83 2.03 -3.20
CA LEU A 158 -10.58 3.00 -2.12
C LEU A 158 -9.25 3.73 -2.31
N ILE A 159 -8.19 3.03 -2.71
CA ILE A 159 -6.86 3.61 -2.97
C ILE A 159 -6.94 4.61 -4.13
N LEU A 160 -7.58 4.25 -5.23
CA LEU A 160 -7.72 5.16 -6.37
C LEU A 160 -8.54 6.40 -6.02
N LEU A 161 -9.58 6.25 -5.20
CA LEU A 161 -10.36 7.38 -4.70
C LEU A 161 -9.50 8.31 -3.83
N LEU A 162 -8.67 7.77 -2.95
CA LEU A 162 -7.74 8.56 -2.13
C LEU A 162 -6.69 9.27 -2.98
N LEU A 163 -6.10 8.59 -3.97
CA LEU A 163 -5.13 9.19 -4.88
C LEU A 163 -5.76 10.32 -5.72
N PHE A 164 -7.00 10.14 -6.17
CA PHE A 164 -7.72 11.16 -6.93
C PHE A 164 -8.03 12.41 -6.10
N THR A 165 -8.46 12.25 -4.86
CA THR A 165 -8.74 13.38 -3.96
C THR A 165 -7.46 14.18 -3.65
N THR A 166 -6.35 13.49 -3.43
CA THR A 166 -5.06 14.12 -3.12
C THR A 166 -4.52 14.91 -4.33
N SER A 167 -4.70 14.41 -5.56
CA SER A 167 -4.24 15.11 -6.77
C SER A 167 -5.02 16.41 -7.03
N ARG A 168 -6.32 16.44 -6.74
CA ARG A 168 -7.14 17.66 -6.87
C ARG A 168 -6.74 18.76 -5.90
N GLN A 169 -6.31 18.42 -4.69
CA GLN A 169 -5.83 19.42 -3.73
C GLN A 169 -4.55 20.10 -4.21
N SER A 170 -3.59 19.34 -4.73
CA SER A 170 -2.34 19.91 -5.30
C SER A 170 -2.59 20.86 -6.49
N ALA A 171 -3.62 20.62 -7.27
CA ALA A 171 -3.95 21.49 -8.41
C ALA A 171 -4.66 22.80 -8.01
N ASN A 172 -5.31 22.83 -6.85
CA ASN A 172 -5.97 24.05 -6.33
C ASN A 172 -5.03 24.94 -5.51
N ASP A 173 -3.88 24.40 -5.06
CA ASP A 173 -2.90 25.13 -4.23
C ASP A 173 -1.73 25.70 -5.07
N SER A 174 -1.74 25.51 -6.39
CA SER A 174 -0.78 26.00 -7.38
C SER A 174 -1.35 27.17 -8.19
#